data_3d1f741128b3bbd090a8ffef8cdd20c9
#
_entry.id   3d1f741128b3bbd090a8ffef8cdd20c9
#
_cell.length_a   1.000
_cell.length_b   1.000
_cell.length_c   1.000
_cell.angle_alpha   90.00
_cell.angle_beta   90.00
_cell.angle_gamma   90.00
#
_symmetry.space_group_name_H-M   'P 1'
#
loop_
_entity.id
_entity.type
_entity.pdbx_description
1 polymer ?
#
loop_
_entity_poly.entity_id
_entity_poly.type
_entity_poly.pdbx_seq_one_letter_code
_entity_poly.pdbx_strand_id
1 'polypeptide(L)'
;MKVKGINHVSLIVDNLEKCRDFYTNILGLEELPAFPFDYPVQFYKINDHQQLHLTEWKDAVSFRGHFCIEVDNFNEAFRKFKTLGIIDTASWGKVRKLKGGTMQMFIRDPAGNLIEISHPDAATVDPEIFKDELFEEAEIYISGRGDARGARGENASLYKF
;
A
#
# COMPACT_ATOMS: atom_id res chain seq x y z
N MET A 1 -20.85 -21.49 -3.06
CA MET A 1 -19.85 -20.69 -3.80
C MET A 1 -18.61 -20.59 -2.92
N LYS A 2 -17.41 -20.80 -3.48
CA LYS A 2 -16.13 -20.65 -2.76
C LYS A 2 -15.29 -19.58 -3.47
N VAL A 3 -14.91 -18.52 -2.76
CA VAL A 3 -13.98 -17.52 -3.27
C VAL A 3 -12.60 -18.16 -3.42
N LYS A 4 -11.91 -17.95 -4.56
CA LYS A 4 -10.58 -18.50 -4.83
C LYS A 4 -9.44 -17.50 -4.57
N GLY A 5 -9.71 -16.21 -4.64
CA GLY A 5 -8.72 -15.16 -4.46
C GLY A 5 -9.17 -13.83 -5.03
N ILE A 6 -8.30 -12.83 -4.92
CA ILE A 6 -8.42 -11.54 -5.63
C ILE A 6 -7.66 -11.68 -6.95
N ASN A 7 -8.33 -11.44 -8.08
CA ASN A 7 -7.70 -11.47 -9.40
C ASN A 7 -6.98 -10.15 -9.71
N HIS A 8 -7.65 -9.03 -9.47
CA HIS A 8 -7.08 -7.69 -9.66
C HIS A 8 -7.69 -6.67 -8.69
N VAL A 9 -6.98 -5.57 -8.52
CA VAL A 9 -7.47 -4.32 -7.92
C VAL A 9 -7.53 -3.27 -9.03
N SER A 10 -8.61 -2.52 -9.13
CA SER A 10 -8.73 -1.39 -10.05
C SER A 10 -8.77 -0.09 -9.27
N LEU A 11 -7.93 0.85 -9.67
CA LEU A 11 -7.83 2.20 -9.09
C LEU A 11 -8.31 3.23 -10.09
N ILE A 12 -8.99 4.24 -9.59
CA ILE A 12 -9.32 5.43 -10.37
C ILE A 12 -8.18 6.43 -10.27
N VAL A 13 -7.77 6.98 -11.40
CA VAL A 13 -6.76 8.04 -11.50
C VAL A 13 -7.30 9.19 -12.35
N ASP A 14 -6.92 10.40 -12.02
CA ASP A 14 -7.34 11.61 -12.76
C ASP A 14 -6.48 11.91 -13.98
N ASN A 15 -5.26 11.34 -14.00
CA ASN A 15 -4.31 11.48 -15.10
C ASN A 15 -3.48 10.20 -15.23
N LEU A 16 -3.78 9.40 -16.23
CA LEU A 16 -3.15 8.09 -16.44
C LEU A 16 -1.64 8.22 -16.68
N GLU A 17 -1.19 9.23 -17.43
CA GLU A 17 0.22 9.40 -17.76
C GLU A 17 1.10 9.68 -16.54
N LYS A 18 0.65 10.57 -15.65
CA LYS A 18 1.33 10.82 -14.36
C LYS A 18 1.40 9.56 -13.51
N CYS A 19 0.33 8.79 -13.46
CA CYS A 19 0.25 7.60 -12.64
C CYS A 19 1.08 6.46 -13.25
N ARG A 20 1.16 6.34 -14.58
CA ARG A 20 2.05 5.37 -15.23
C ARG A 20 3.49 5.55 -14.80
N ASP A 21 4.02 6.78 -14.80
CA ASP A 21 5.39 7.04 -14.36
C ASP A 21 5.62 6.57 -12.92
N PHE A 22 4.67 6.84 -12.03
CA PHE A 22 4.73 6.41 -10.64
C PHE A 22 4.76 4.88 -10.51
N TYR A 23 3.83 4.17 -11.14
CA TYR A 23 3.74 2.70 -11.01
C TYR A 23 4.86 1.97 -11.74
N THR A 24 5.30 2.47 -12.90
CA THR A 24 6.39 1.87 -13.67
C THR A 24 7.76 2.19 -13.07
N ASN A 25 8.07 3.47 -12.81
CA ASN A 25 9.42 3.91 -12.47
C ASN A 25 9.67 3.99 -10.96
N ILE A 26 8.65 4.34 -10.17
CA ILE A 26 8.80 4.44 -8.71
C ILE A 26 8.53 3.09 -8.05
N LEU A 27 7.42 2.43 -8.35
CA LEU A 27 7.10 1.11 -7.79
C LEU A 27 7.76 -0.04 -8.56
N GLY A 28 8.21 0.18 -9.80
CA GLY A 28 8.89 -0.85 -10.60
C GLY A 28 7.97 -1.95 -11.13
N LEU A 29 6.68 -1.67 -11.31
CA LEU A 29 5.74 -2.67 -11.80
C LEU A 29 5.85 -2.87 -13.31
N GLU A 30 5.75 -4.11 -13.75
CA GLU A 30 5.73 -4.49 -15.16
C GLU A 30 4.39 -4.12 -15.80
N GLU A 31 4.43 -3.34 -16.90
CA GLU A 31 3.24 -3.02 -17.67
C GLU A 31 2.75 -4.23 -18.48
N LEU A 32 1.44 -4.45 -18.48
CA LEU A 32 0.77 -5.48 -19.27
C LEU A 32 -0.11 -4.86 -20.34
N PRO A 33 -0.33 -5.56 -21.48
CA PRO A 33 -1.32 -5.16 -22.46
C PRO A 33 -2.72 -5.11 -21.85
N ALA A 34 -3.45 -4.02 -22.08
CA ALA A 34 -4.85 -3.88 -21.72
C ALA A 34 -5.77 -4.23 -22.90
N PHE A 35 -7.02 -4.60 -22.60
CA PHE A 35 -8.05 -4.72 -23.62
C PHE A 35 -8.34 -3.37 -24.29
N PRO A 36 -8.83 -3.34 -25.54
CA PRO A 36 -9.16 -2.10 -26.24
C PRO A 36 -10.48 -1.50 -25.70
N PHE A 37 -10.42 -0.92 -24.52
CA PHE A 37 -11.52 -0.15 -23.94
C PHE A 37 -11.65 1.22 -24.63
N ASP A 38 -12.81 1.85 -24.52
CA ASP A 38 -13.08 3.20 -25.02
C ASP A 38 -12.69 4.32 -24.03
N TYR A 39 -11.94 3.98 -22.99
CA TYR A 39 -11.39 4.89 -21.99
C TYR A 39 -9.92 4.53 -21.68
N PRO A 40 -9.11 5.49 -21.21
CA PRO A 40 -7.72 5.24 -20.87
C PRO A 40 -7.57 4.28 -19.70
N VAL A 41 -6.76 3.24 -19.88
CA VAL A 41 -6.50 2.21 -18.87
C VAL A 41 -5.08 1.66 -19.05
N GLN A 42 -4.45 1.28 -17.93
CA GLN A 42 -3.16 0.58 -17.91
C GLN A 42 -3.24 -0.59 -16.95
N PHE A 43 -2.74 -1.74 -17.36
CA PHE A 43 -2.63 -2.94 -16.53
C PHE A 43 -1.18 -3.17 -16.09
N TYR A 44 -1.01 -3.69 -14.89
CA TYR A 44 0.30 -4.03 -14.30
C TYR A 44 0.28 -5.43 -13.73
N LYS A 45 1.41 -6.12 -13.85
CA LYS A 45 1.65 -7.40 -13.19
C LYS A 45 2.03 -7.14 -11.72
N ILE A 46 1.32 -7.80 -10.79
CA ILE A 46 1.73 -7.91 -9.39
C ILE A 46 2.50 -9.23 -9.18
N ASN A 47 1.91 -10.32 -9.66
CA ASN A 47 2.51 -11.65 -9.67
C ASN A 47 1.83 -12.49 -10.76
N ASP A 48 2.06 -13.80 -10.80
CA ASP A 48 1.51 -14.69 -11.85
C ASP A 48 -0.02 -14.86 -11.80
N HIS A 49 -0.68 -14.34 -10.77
CA HIS A 49 -2.12 -14.54 -10.54
C HIS A 49 -2.90 -13.25 -10.29
N GLN A 50 -2.20 -12.13 -10.07
CA GLN A 50 -2.82 -10.86 -9.66
C GLN A 50 -2.31 -9.70 -10.49
N GLN A 51 -3.20 -8.76 -10.76
CA GLN A 51 -2.92 -7.56 -11.51
C GLN A 51 -3.39 -6.31 -10.76
N LEU A 52 -2.81 -5.17 -11.10
CA LEU A 52 -3.30 -3.85 -10.76
C LEU A 52 -3.74 -3.16 -12.04
N HIS A 53 -4.91 -2.56 -12.03
CA HIS A 53 -5.43 -1.78 -13.15
C HIS A 53 -5.57 -0.32 -12.76
N LEU A 54 -5.13 0.58 -13.61
CA LEU A 54 -5.42 2.01 -13.50
C LEU A 54 -6.46 2.38 -14.56
N THR A 55 -7.52 3.06 -14.16
CA THR A 55 -8.55 3.56 -15.06
C THR A 55 -8.65 5.07 -14.90
N GLU A 56 -8.47 5.83 -15.99
CA GLU A 56 -8.64 7.27 -15.95
C GLU A 56 -10.12 7.64 -15.89
N TRP A 57 -10.51 8.28 -14.79
CA TRP A 57 -11.88 8.75 -14.55
C TRP A 57 -11.90 9.91 -13.57
N LYS A 58 -13.02 10.61 -13.49
CA LYS A 58 -13.16 11.81 -12.63
C LYS A 58 -13.82 11.55 -11.28
N ASP A 59 -13.79 10.32 -10.80
CA ASP A 59 -14.36 9.97 -9.51
C ASP A 59 -13.45 10.38 -8.34
N ALA A 60 -14.04 10.52 -7.16
CA ALA A 60 -13.27 10.83 -5.96
C ALA A 60 -12.48 9.61 -5.47
N VAL A 61 -11.23 9.84 -5.06
CA VAL A 61 -10.36 8.83 -4.46
C VAL A 61 -10.65 8.71 -2.96
N SER A 62 -10.65 7.48 -2.44
CA SER A 62 -10.85 7.24 -1.02
C SER A 62 -9.67 7.73 -0.18
N PHE A 63 -9.96 8.48 0.89
CA PHE A 63 -8.90 8.99 1.78
C PHE A 63 -8.18 7.89 2.56
N ARG A 64 -8.85 6.80 2.93
CA ARG A 64 -8.30 5.71 3.76
C ARG A 64 -8.38 4.33 3.15
N GLY A 65 -9.24 4.12 2.16
CA GLY A 65 -9.26 2.87 1.40
C GLY A 65 -7.92 2.67 0.70
N HIS A 66 -7.34 1.47 0.80
CA HIS A 66 -6.03 1.16 0.27
C HIS A 66 -5.93 -0.31 -0.13
N PHE A 67 -4.91 -0.61 -0.88
CA PHE A 67 -4.42 -1.96 -1.05
C PHE A 67 -2.98 -2.05 -0.52
N CYS A 68 -2.54 -3.25 -0.21
CA CYS A 68 -1.22 -3.49 0.37
C CYS A 68 -0.31 -4.21 -0.64
N ILE A 69 0.91 -3.71 -0.77
CA ILE A 69 2.01 -4.37 -1.49
C ILE A 69 3.04 -4.85 -0.46
N GLU A 70 3.37 -6.12 -0.53
CA GLU A 70 4.51 -6.68 0.20
C GLU A 70 5.80 -6.38 -0.56
N VAL A 71 6.83 -5.92 0.15
CA VAL A 71 8.17 -5.69 -0.39
C VAL A 71 9.19 -6.60 0.28
N ASP A 72 10.17 -7.04 -0.48
CA ASP A 72 11.28 -7.86 0.02
C ASP A 72 12.31 -7.04 0.83
N ASN A 73 12.47 -5.76 0.51
CA ASN A 73 13.44 -4.87 1.15
C ASN A 73 12.80 -3.58 1.65
N PHE A 74 12.33 -3.60 2.91
CA PHE A 74 11.69 -2.44 3.53
C PHE A 74 12.65 -1.26 3.70
N ASN A 75 13.95 -1.53 3.95
CA ASN A 75 14.94 -0.48 4.15
C ASN A 75 15.12 0.37 2.89
N GLU A 76 15.20 -0.28 1.74
CA GLU A 76 15.29 0.40 0.45
C GLU A 76 14.02 1.19 0.13
N ALA A 77 12.86 0.55 0.29
CA ALA A 77 11.56 1.19 0.06
C ALA A 77 11.39 2.43 0.95
N PHE A 78 11.69 2.33 2.24
CA PHE A 78 11.60 3.46 3.17
C PHE A 78 12.48 4.63 2.76
N ARG A 79 13.79 4.38 2.49
CA ARG A 79 14.72 5.44 2.08
C ARG A 79 14.30 6.09 0.77
N LYS A 80 13.88 5.30 -0.22
CA LYS A 80 13.39 5.78 -1.50
C LYS A 80 12.17 6.70 -1.32
N PHE A 81 11.15 6.23 -0.61
CA PHE A 81 9.90 6.98 -0.45
C PHE A 81 10.05 8.20 0.47
N LYS A 82 10.93 8.13 1.47
CA LYS A 82 11.31 9.29 2.28
C LYS A 82 11.99 10.36 1.42
N THR A 83 12.96 9.97 0.60
CA THR A 83 13.66 10.90 -0.30
C THR A 83 12.72 11.56 -1.31
N LEU A 84 11.72 10.82 -1.80
CA LEU A 84 10.69 11.34 -2.70
C LEU A 84 9.61 12.17 -2.00
N GLY A 85 9.55 12.15 -0.66
CA GLY A 85 8.55 12.88 0.12
C GLY A 85 7.12 12.36 -0.06
N ILE A 86 6.94 11.08 -0.40
CA ILE A 86 5.63 10.48 -0.70
C ILE A 86 5.05 9.60 0.41
N ILE A 87 5.74 9.49 1.55
CA ILE A 87 5.21 8.74 2.71
C ILE A 87 4.03 9.52 3.29
N ASP A 88 2.87 8.88 3.33
CA ASP A 88 1.65 9.43 3.92
C ASP A 88 1.60 9.11 5.42
N THR A 89 1.54 10.15 6.24
CA THR A 89 1.39 10.03 7.68
C THR A 89 0.02 10.50 8.20
N ALA A 90 -0.83 11.00 7.30
CA ALA A 90 -2.11 11.60 7.65
C ALA A 90 -3.25 10.58 7.74
N SER A 91 -3.22 9.53 6.92
CA SER A 91 -4.34 8.56 6.83
C SER A 91 -4.37 7.62 8.01
N TRP A 92 -3.25 6.94 8.28
CA TRP A 92 -3.13 5.90 9.28
C TRP A 92 -1.98 6.13 10.26
N GLY A 93 -1.33 7.30 10.21
CA GLY A 93 -0.17 7.64 11.03
C GLY A 93 1.16 7.29 10.39
N LYS A 94 2.22 7.34 11.18
CA LYS A 94 3.59 7.17 10.71
C LYS A 94 3.93 5.72 10.37
N VAL A 95 5.15 5.51 9.90
CA VAL A 95 5.76 4.17 9.75
C VAL A 95 5.77 3.47 11.10
N ARG A 96 5.41 2.20 11.14
CA ARG A 96 5.30 1.47 12.41
C ARG A 96 5.58 -0.02 12.28
N LYS A 97 5.84 -0.61 13.42
CA LYS A 97 5.91 -2.04 13.61
C LYS A 97 4.60 -2.53 14.24
N LEU A 98 3.91 -3.41 13.55
CA LEU A 98 2.71 -4.04 14.09
C LEU A 98 3.04 -5.14 15.10
N LYS A 99 2.08 -5.46 15.94
CA LYS A 99 2.15 -6.66 16.80
C LYS A 99 2.36 -7.89 15.90
N GLY A 100 3.37 -8.68 16.18
CA GLY A 100 3.74 -9.83 15.33
C GLY A 100 4.94 -9.58 14.40
N GLY A 101 5.50 -8.35 14.41
CA GLY A 101 6.76 -8.06 13.73
C GLY A 101 6.65 -7.56 12.29
N THR A 102 5.44 -7.34 11.77
CA THR A 102 5.25 -6.77 10.43
C THR A 102 5.55 -5.28 10.44
N MET A 103 6.32 -4.82 9.45
CA MET A 103 6.50 -3.38 9.18
C MET A 103 5.41 -2.86 8.26
N GLN A 104 5.00 -1.61 8.49
CA GLN A 104 3.95 -0.95 7.74
C GLN A 104 4.30 0.52 7.50
N MET A 105 4.12 0.99 6.28
CA MET A 105 4.06 2.41 5.93
C MET A 105 3.04 2.63 4.82
N PHE A 106 2.61 3.88 4.64
CA PHE A 106 1.68 4.25 3.59
C PHE A 106 2.32 5.28 2.66
N ILE A 107 1.99 5.20 1.39
CA ILE A 107 2.38 6.17 0.36
C ILE A 107 1.15 6.57 -0.46
N ARG A 108 1.24 7.70 -1.20
CA ARG A 108 0.21 8.07 -2.16
C ARG A 108 0.75 8.11 -3.56
N ASP A 109 -0.06 7.63 -4.50
CA ASP A 109 0.17 7.86 -5.92
C ASP A 109 -0.17 9.31 -6.30
N PRO A 110 0.17 9.78 -7.52
CA PRO A 110 -0.12 11.14 -7.95
C PRO A 110 -1.60 11.51 -8.01
N ALA A 111 -2.51 10.55 -8.09
CA ALA A 111 -3.96 10.75 -8.03
C ALA A 111 -4.50 10.77 -6.59
N GLY A 112 -3.65 10.46 -5.59
CA GLY A 112 -4.02 10.42 -4.19
C GLY A 112 -4.49 9.05 -3.70
N ASN A 113 -4.43 7.98 -4.50
CA ASN A 113 -4.72 6.63 -4.02
C ASN A 113 -3.72 6.22 -2.94
N LEU A 114 -4.23 5.65 -1.87
CA LEU A 114 -3.42 5.18 -0.75
C LEU A 114 -2.93 3.76 -1.00
N ILE A 115 -1.64 3.55 -0.78
CA ILE A 115 -0.97 2.26 -0.92
C ILE A 115 -0.26 1.95 0.38
N GLU A 116 -0.58 0.79 0.96
CA GLU A 116 0.18 0.25 2.08
C GLU A 116 1.40 -0.50 1.55
N ILE A 117 2.55 -0.27 2.15
CA ILE A 117 3.78 -1.02 1.92
C ILE A 117 4.05 -1.81 3.19
N SER A 118 4.13 -3.12 3.06
CA SER A 118 4.36 -4.02 4.18
C SER A 118 5.58 -4.91 3.98
N HIS A 119 6.14 -5.36 5.10
CA HIS A 119 7.23 -6.34 5.13
C HIS A 119 7.07 -7.25 6.35
N PRO A 120 7.17 -8.59 6.19
CA PRO A 120 6.78 -9.54 7.23
C PRO A 120 7.67 -9.56 8.46
N ASP A 121 8.95 -9.14 8.34
CA ASP A 121 9.95 -9.34 9.39
C ASP A 121 10.71 -8.06 9.77
N ALA A 122 10.26 -7.42 10.84
CA ALA A 122 10.91 -6.24 11.41
C ALA A 122 12.33 -6.50 11.95
N ALA A 123 12.74 -7.76 12.15
CA ALA A 123 14.09 -8.07 12.62
C ALA A 123 15.16 -7.84 11.52
N THR A 124 14.75 -7.80 10.25
CA THR A 124 15.63 -7.49 9.11
C THR A 124 15.72 -6.00 8.79
N VAL A 125 14.94 -5.17 9.51
CA VAL A 125 14.87 -3.73 9.27
C VAL A 125 16.00 -3.01 10.01
N ASP A 126 16.63 -2.06 9.31
CA ASP A 126 17.71 -1.24 9.83
C ASP A 126 17.26 -0.50 11.11
N PRO A 127 18.00 -0.66 12.24
CA PRO A 127 17.68 0.01 13.50
C PRO A 127 17.55 1.54 13.41
N GLU A 128 18.18 2.18 12.44
CA GLU A 128 18.06 3.63 12.24
C GLU A 128 16.65 4.05 11.78
N ILE A 129 15.88 3.17 11.13
CA ILE A 129 14.49 3.44 10.76
C ILE A 129 13.61 3.59 12.00
N PHE A 130 13.87 2.83 13.07
CA PHE A 130 13.11 2.94 14.32
C PHE A 130 13.43 4.21 15.12
N LYS A 131 14.48 4.95 14.75
CA LYS A 131 14.85 6.24 15.34
C LYS A 131 14.43 7.42 14.46
N ASP A 132 13.92 7.13 13.27
CA ASP A 132 13.54 8.15 12.31
C ASP A 132 12.29 8.92 12.77
N GLU A 133 12.22 10.20 12.44
CA GLU A 133 11.06 11.07 12.74
C GLU A 133 9.74 10.58 12.13
N LEU A 134 9.81 9.80 11.05
CA LEU A 134 8.66 9.18 10.39
C LEU A 134 8.23 7.85 11.03
N PHE A 135 8.97 7.34 12.01
CA PHE A 135 8.58 6.14 12.75
C PHE A 135 7.82 6.52 14.04
N GLU A 136 6.86 5.71 14.42
CA GLU A 136 6.22 5.78 15.73
C GLU A 136 5.99 4.39 16.31
N GLU A 137 6.25 4.23 17.60
CA GLU A 137 6.05 2.99 18.36
C GLU A 137 4.64 2.94 18.99
N ALA A 138 3.63 3.42 18.29
CA ALA A 138 2.26 3.46 18.77
C ALA A 138 1.45 2.27 18.24
N GLU A 139 0.70 1.62 19.10
CA GLU A 139 -0.36 0.72 18.66
C GLU A 139 -1.38 1.51 17.82
N ILE A 140 -1.94 0.87 16.79
CA ILE A 140 -3.02 1.46 15.97
C ILE A 140 -4.29 1.50 16.81
N TYR A 141 -4.31 2.36 17.81
CA TYR A 141 -5.46 2.57 18.67
C TYR A 141 -5.95 4.01 18.57
N ILE A 142 -7.11 4.20 17.98
CA ILE A 142 -7.76 5.51 17.99
C ILE A 142 -8.58 5.59 19.27
N SER A 143 -8.04 6.28 20.25
CA SER A 143 -8.71 6.57 21.51
C SER A 143 -10.09 7.21 21.27
N GLY A 144 -11.11 6.78 22.02
CA GLY A 144 -12.47 7.31 21.95
C GLY A 144 -13.41 6.60 20.96
N ARG A 145 -12.96 5.64 20.17
CA ARG A 145 -13.80 4.74 19.39
C ARG A 145 -13.99 3.40 20.11
N GLY A 146 -14.65 3.44 21.25
CA GLY A 146 -14.79 2.29 22.16
C GLY A 146 -15.67 1.14 21.69
N ASP A 147 -16.35 1.27 20.55
CA ASP A 147 -17.27 0.25 20.01
C ASP A 147 -16.68 -0.54 18.85
N ALA A 148 -15.40 -0.87 18.88
CA ALA A 148 -14.78 -1.69 17.84
C ALA A 148 -15.58 -3.00 17.68
N ARG A 149 -16.32 -3.07 16.60
CA ARG A 149 -17.07 -4.24 16.17
C ARG A 149 -16.17 -5.09 15.29
N GLY A 150 -16.07 -6.35 15.55
CA GLY A 150 -15.27 -7.28 14.80
C GLY A 150 -14.45 -8.19 15.68
N ALA A 151 -13.98 -9.29 15.12
CA ALA A 151 -13.15 -10.24 15.82
C ALA A 151 -11.79 -9.60 16.19
N ARG A 152 -11.40 -9.78 17.44
CA ARG A 152 -10.06 -9.39 17.93
C ARG A 152 -9.33 -10.65 18.33
N GLY A 153 -8.05 -10.75 17.95
CA GLY A 153 -7.22 -11.89 18.31
C GLY A 153 -5.80 -11.44 18.62
N GLU A 154 -5.24 -12.01 19.68
CA GLU A 154 -3.83 -11.78 20.03
C GLU A 154 -2.87 -12.32 18.95
N ASN A 155 -3.34 -13.26 18.13
CA ASN A 155 -2.59 -13.89 17.05
C ASN A 155 -2.90 -13.30 15.66
N ALA A 156 -3.48 -12.10 15.58
CA ALA A 156 -3.74 -11.44 14.30
C ALA A 156 -2.42 -11.22 13.55
N SER A 157 -2.41 -11.58 12.27
CA SER A 157 -1.24 -11.44 11.39
C SER A 157 -1.71 -11.13 9.97
N LEU A 158 -0.93 -10.33 9.24
CA LEU A 158 -1.14 -10.09 7.81
C LEU A 158 -0.65 -11.26 6.94
N TYR A 159 0.19 -12.16 7.50
CA TYR A 159 0.90 -13.20 6.77
C TYR A 159 0.60 -14.63 7.24
N LYS A 160 -0.15 -14.82 8.31
CA LYS A 160 -0.51 -16.13 8.85
C LYS A 160 -2.02 -16.22 8.99
N PHE A 161 -2.62 -17.14 8.30
CA PHE A 161 -4.06 -17.38 8.25
C PHE A 161 -4.42 -18.77 8.75
#